data_dd949ee86b9c79cd99def00a0e45a027
#
_entry.id   dd949ee86b9c79cd99def00a0e45a027
#
_cell.length_a   1.000
_cell.length_b   1.000
_cell.length_c   1.000
_cell.angle_alpha   90.00
_cell.angle_beta   90.00
_cell.angle_gamma   90.00
#
_symmetry.space_group_name_H-M   'P 1'
#
loop_
_entity.id
_entity.type
_entity.pdbx_description
1 polymer ?
#
loop_
_entity_poly.entity_id
_entity_poly.type
_entity_poly.pdbx_seq_one_letter_code
_entity_poly.pdbx_strand_id
1 'polypeptide(L)'
;MGKKITLVLMVTILLLALTGCTQSERVSYNLSKEADNFNVVRQLTVVNCITGDTLFQMTGRLSIVADAEDNQLEIIVEDNGTYVKHFIGLSDNVTYIVEDLNLGKNEVSNYHYTLNWNPDMWIPADIKTIE
;
A
#
# COMPACT_ATOMS: atom_id res chain seq x y z
N MET A 1 -11.04 -20.94 50.74
CA MET A 1 -9.89 -20.30 50.06
C MET A 1 -9.93 -20.45 48.54
N GLY A 2 -10.31 -21.56 47.96
CA GLY A 2 -10.34 -21.79 46.51
C GLY A 2 -11.17 -20.77 45.68
N LYS A 3 -12.41 -20.50 46.10
CA LYS A 3 -13.29 -19.59 45.36
C LYS A 3 -12.75 -18.15 45.20
N LYS A 4 -12.03 -17.65 46.22
CA LYS A 4 -11.42 -16.31 46.15
C LYS A 4 -10.21 -16.29 45.23
N ILE A 5 -9.43 -17.34 45.21
CA ILE A 5 -8.27 -17.48 44.29
C ILE A 5 -8.74 -17.62 42.86
N THR A 6 -9.79 -18.40 42.62
CA THR A 6 -10.38 -18.55 41.27
C THR A 6 -10.93 -17.21 40.74
N LEU A 7 -11.58 -16.42 41.61
CA LEU A 7 -12.09 -15.11 41.22
C LEU A 7 -10.96 -14.12 40.86
N VAL A 8 -9.89 -14.09 41.64
CA VAL A 8 -8.71 -13.25 41.37
C VAL A 8 -8.05 -13.66 40.08
N LEU A 9 -7.88 -14.97 39.84
CA LEU A 9 -7.29 -15.48 38.59
C LEU A 9 -8.14 -15.10 37.38
N MET A 10 -9.46 -15.21 37.51
CA MET A 10 -10.39 -14.86 36.44
C MET A 10 -10.35 -13.35 36.09
N VAL A 11 -10.28 -12.51 37.13
CA VAL A 11 -10.15 -11.05 36.94
C VAL A 11 -8.81 -10.68 36.31
N THR A 12 -7.71 -11.35 36.67
CA THR A 12 -6.38 -11.13 36.13
C THR A 12 -6.33 -11.51 34.62
N ILE A 13 -6.94 -12.64 34.26
CA ILE A 13 -7.03 -13.08 32.86
C ILE A 13 -7.89 -12.12 32.06
N LEU A 14 -8.98 -11.61 32.61
CA LEU A 14 -9.84 -10.62 31.94
C LEU A 14 -9.13 -9.29 31.73
N LEU A 15 -8.30 -8.85 32.66
CA LEU A 15 -7.49 -7.64 32.54
C LEU A 15 -6.37 -7.77 31.48
N LEU A 16 -5.80 -8.97 31.32
CA LEU A 16 -4.80 -9.24 30.28
C LEU A 16 -5.42 -9.30 28.87
N ALA A 17 -6.70 -9.67 28.76
CA ALA A 17 -7.43 -9.68 27.49
C ALA A 17 -7.80 -8.26 26.98
N LEU A 18 -7.65 -7.23 27.82
CA LEU A 18 -7.89 -5.82 27.48
C LEU A 18 -6.67 -5.10 26.90
N THR A 19 -5.58 -5.82 26.57
CA THR A 19 -4.48 -5.23 25.79
C THR A 19 -4.99 -4.95 24.37
N GLY A 20 -5.67 -3.82 24.24
CA GLY A 20 -6.18 -3.38 22.96
C GLY A 20 -5.05 -3.14 21.96
N CYS A 21 -5.38 -3.13 20.68
CA CYS A 21 -4.47 -2.82 19.56
C CYS A 21 -3.51 -1.71 19.92
N THR A 22 -2.23 -1.89 19.64
CA THR A 22 -1.21 -0.87 19.86
C THR A 22 -1.53 0.39 19.06
N GLN A 23 -0.99 1.52 19.48
CA GLN A 23 -1.15 2.76 18.70
C GLN A 23 -0.65 2.60 17.27
N SER A 24 0.44 1.84 17.09
CA SER A 24 1.00 1.51 15.78
C SER A 24 0.01 0.75 14.90
N GLU A 25 -0.68 -0.25 15.43
CA GLU A 25 -1.68 -1.03 14.67
C GLU A 25 -2.87 -0.17 14.23
N ARG A 26 -3.33 0.74 15.10
CA ARG A 26 -4.41 1.67 14.76
C ARG A 26 -3.99 2.65 13.68
N VAL A 27 -2.78 3.20 13.76
CA VAL A 27 -2.23 4.10 12.74
C VAL A 27 -2.06 3.36 11.42
N SER A 28 -1.49 2.16 11.42
CA SER A 28 -1.33 1.33 10.23
C SER A 28 -2.67 1.03 9.56
N TYR A 29 -3.67 0.64 10.34
CA TYR A 29 -5.02 0.38 9.83
C TYR A 29 -5.64 1.63 9.19
N ASN A 30 -5.53 2.78 9.84
CA ASN A 30 -6.08 4.03 9.32
C ASN A 30 -5.38 4.47 8.02
N LEU A 31 -4.05 4.36 7.96
CA LEU A 31 -3.29 4.67 6.74
C LEU A 31 -3.67 3.75 5.58
N SER A 32 -3.81 2.45 5.85
CA SER A 32 -4.26 1.49 4.84
C SER A 32 -5.66 1.83 4.33
N LYS A 33 -6.58 2.15 5.23
CA LYS A 33 -7.95 2.55 4.88
C LYS A 33 -7.99 3.83 4.07
N GLU A 34 -7.19 4.85 4.43
CA GLU A 34 -7.09 6.09 3.66
C GLU A 34 -6.52 5.85 2.26
N ALA A 35 -5.57 4.93 2.13
CA ALA A 35 -5.03 4.55 0.83
C ALA A 35 -6.05 3.80 -0.03
N ASP A 36 -6.82 2.88 0.56
CA ASP A 36 -7.87 2.14 -0.15
C ASP A 36 -9.05 3.06 -0.56
N ASN A 37 -9.22 4.16 0.14
CA ASN A 37 -10.16 5.23 -0.24
C ASN A 37 -9.55 6.27 -1.21
N PHE A 38 -8.35 6.04 -1.72
CA PHE A 38 -7.62 6.93 -2.64
C PHE A 38 -7.34 8.33 -2.08
N ASN A 39 -7.24 8.46 -0.75
CA ASN A 39 -6.95 9.73 -0.07
C ASN A 39 -5.44 9.98 0.10
N VAL A 40 -4.61 8.99 -0.19
CA VAL A 40 -3.16 9.04 -0.04
C VAL A 40 -2.48 8.87 -1.39
N VAL A 41 -1.47 9.68 -1.66
CA VAL A 41 -0.59 9.47 -2.81
C VAL A 41 0.48 8.48 -2.43
N ARG A 42 0.65 7.45 -3.25
CA ARG A 42 1.64 6.39 -3.09
C ARG A 42 2.59 6.35 -4.25
N GLN A 43 3.82 5.96 -3.95
CA GLN A 43 4.78 5.54 -4.94
C GLN A 43 5.00 4.05 -4.82
N LEU A 44 4.77 3.33 -5.91
CA LEU A 44 5.13 1.93 -6.07
C LEU A 44 6.38 1.85 -6.92
N THR A 45 7.39 1.16 -6.43
CA THR A 45 8.62 0.86 -7.17
C THR A 45 8.81 -0.64 -7.22
N VAL A 46 8.96 -1.19 -8.42
CA VAL A 46 9.23 -2.63 -8.65
C VAL A 46 10.68 -2.79 -9.09
N VAL A 47 11.39 -3.66 -8.41
CA VAL A 47 12.85 -3.82 -8.54
C VAL A 47 13.21 -5.26 -8.88
N ASN A 48 14.19 -5.43 -9.75
CA ASN A 48 14.85 -6.70 -9.97
C ASN A 48 15.88 -6.94 -8.85
N CYS A 49 15.65 -7.96 -8.02
CA CYS A 49 16.52 -8.27 -6.87
C CYS A 49 17.92 -8.77 -7.27
N ILE A 50 18.12 -9.23 -8.50
CA ILE A 50 19.42 -9.74 -8.96
C ILE A 50 20.29 -8.58 -9.43
N THR A 51 19.74 -7.67 -10.23
CA THR A 51 20.51 -6.58 -10.86
C THR A 51 20.40 -5.27 -10.07
N GLY A 52 19.40 -5.12 -9.23
CA GLY A 52 19.07 -3.87 -8.53
C GLY A 52 18.36 -2.83 -9.40
N ASP A 53 18.00 -3.19 -10.64
CA ASP A 53 17.35 -2.28 -11.57
C ASP A 53 15.89 -2.06 -11.21
N THR A 54 15.44 -0.81 -11.35
CA THR A 54 14.03 -0.47 -11.29
C THR A 54 13.35 -0.90 -12.58
N LEU A 55 12.42 -1.84 -12.49
CA LEU A 55 11.66 -2.33 -13.63
C LEU A 55 10.47 -1.43 -13.95
N PHE A 56 9.88 -0.86 -12.90
CA PHE A 56 8.63 -0.13 -13.00
C PHE A 56 8.48 0.80 -11.80
N GLN A 57 7.97 2.00 -12.04
CA GLN A 57 7.62 2.94 -10.99
C GLN A 57 6.30 3.62 -11.33
N MET A 58 5.42 3.71 -10.36
CA MET A 58 4.13 4.38 -10.47
C MET A 58 3.91 5.27 -9.26
N THR A 59 3.47 6.49 -9.51
CA THR A 59 3.12 7.43 -8.44
C THR A 59 1.71 7.98 -8.69
N GLY A 60 0.87 7.92 -7.70
CA GLY A 60 -0.51 8.38 -7.80
C GLY A 60 -1.34 7.98 -6.59
N ARG A 61 -2.65 8.10 -6.70
CA ARG A 61 -3.60 7.57 -5.72
C ARG A 61 -3.84 6.11 -6.03
N LEU A 62 -3.17 5.25 -5.26
CA LEU A 62 -3.09 3.82 -5.55
C LEU A 62 -3.67 3.02 -4.38
N SER A 63 -4.59 2.09 -4.67
CA SER A 63 -4.89 0.96 -3.81
C SER A 63 -4.12 -0.26 -4.32
N ILE A 64 -3.40 -0.94 -3.44
CA ILE A 64 -2.48 -2.02 -3.81
C ILE A 64 -2.81 -3.25 -2.96
N VAL A 65 -3.09 -4.35 -3.62
CA VAL A 65 -3.35 -5.64 -2.99
C VAL A 65 -2.33 -6.65 -3.49
N ALA A 66 -1.68 -7.34 -2.56
CA ALA A 66 -0.84 -8.49 -2.90
C ALA A 66 -1.70 -9.75 -2.97
N ASP A 67 -1.83 -10.31 -4.15
CA ASP A 67 -2.49 -11.59 -4.38
C ASP A 67 -1.45 -12.71 -4.32
N ALA A 68 -1.49 -13.45 -3.22
CA ALA A 68 -0.56 -14.54 -2.98
C ALA A 68 -0.90 -15.82 -3.76
N GLU A 69 -2.14 -15.98 -4.21
CA GLU A 69 -2.57 -17.16 -4.97
C GLU A 69 -2.02 -17.08 -6.39
N ASP A 70 -2.10 -15.93 -7.03
CA ASP A 70 -1.66 -15.70 -8.40
C ASP A 70 -0.25 -15.10 -8.49
N ASN A 71 0.44 -14.88 -7.35
CA ASN A 71 1.76 -14.24 -7.29
C ASN A 71 1.81 -12.91 -8.04
N GLN A 72 0.86 -12.04 -7.77
CA GLN A 72 0.75 -10.76 -8.44
C GLN A 72 0.39 -9.63 -7.48
N LEU A 73 0.75 -8.42 -7.88
CA LEU A 73 0.18 -7.20 -7.32
C LEU A 73 -0.98 -6.75 -8.19
N GLU A 74 -2.09 -6.50 -7.54
CA GLU A 74 -3.22 -5.80 -8.12
C GLU A 74 -3.17 -4.33 -7.70
N ILE A 75 -3.15 -3.43 -8.66
CA ILE A 75 -3.06 -1.99 -8.41
C ILE A 75 -4.27 -1.33 -9.04
N ILE A 76 -5.06 -0.66 -8.23
CA ILE A 76 -6.15 0.19 -8.71
C ILE A 76 -5.69 1.63 -8.60
N VAL A 77 -5.81 2.35 -9.68
CA VAL A 77 -5.46 3.77 -9.79
C VAL A 77 -6.72 4.57 -9.97
N GLU A 78 -6.89 5.63 -9.20
CA GLU A 78 -7.88 6.66 -9.47
C GLU A 78 -7.28 7.72 -10.38
N ASP A 79 -7.91 7.92 -11.52
CA ASP A 79 -7.57 8.96 -12.48
C ASP A 79 -8.85 9.70 -12.89
N ASN A 80 -8.99 10.94 -12.44
CA ASN A 80 -10.10 11.84 -12.80
C ASN A 80 -11.50 11.22 -12.63
N GLY A 81 -11.73 10.49 -11.50
CA GLY A 81 -12.99 9.82 -11.23
C GLY A 81 -13.19 8.51 -12.00
N THR A 82 -12.20 8.09 -12.76
CA THR A 82 -12.15 6.79 -13.45
C THR A 82 -11.14 5.89 -12.73
N TYR A 83 -11.40 4.60 -12.76
CA TYR A 83 -10.52 3.61 -12.14
C TYR A 83 -9.89 2.73 -13.19
N VAL A 84 -8.58 2.57 -13.09
CA VAL A 84 -7.79 1.67 -13.95
C VAL A 84 -7.14 0.61 -13.09
N LYS A 85 -7.17 -0.64 -13.50
CA LYS A 85 -6.54 -1.74 -12.79
C LYS A 85 -5.32 -2.23 -13.55
N HIS A 86 -4.19 -2.34 -12.84
CA HIS A 86 -2.94 -2.89 -13.33
C HIS A 86 -2.62 -4.17 -12.58
N PHE A 87 -1.93 -5.08 -13.24
CA PHE A 87 -1.43 -6.31 -12.67
C PHE A 87 0.07 -6.41 -12.88
N ILE A 88 0.82 -6.69 -11.84
CA ILE A 88 2.26 -6.93 -11.89
C ILE A 88 2.52 -8.32 -11.37
N GLY A 89 2.99 -9.22 -12.23
CA GLY A 89 3.43 -10.55 -11.83
C GLY A 89 4.68 -10.46 -10.95
N LEU A 90 4.66 -11.17 -9.85
CA LEU A 90 5.78 -11.29 -8.93
C LEU A 90 6.54 -12.59 -9.18
N SER A 91 7.83 -12.60 -8.93
CA SER A 91 8.69 -13.77 -8.98
C SER A 91 9.76 -13.68 -7.89
N ASP A 92 10.52 -14.75 -7.68
CA ASP A 92 11.61 -14.79 -6.70
C ASP A 92 12.68 -13.71 -6.94
N ASN A 93 12.74 -13.19 -8.16
CA ASN A 93 13.71 -12.17 -8.57
C ASN A 93 13.13 -10.76 -8.63
N VAL A 94 11.87 -10.59 -8.32
CA VAL A 94 11.16 -9.31 -8.39
C VAL A 94 10.57 -8.99 -7.03
N THR A 95 10.91 -7.82 -6.51
CA THR A 95 10.32 -7.26 -5.29
C THR A 95 9.69 -5.91 -5.56
N TYR A 96 8.96 -5.40 -4.61
CA TYR A 96 8.33 -4.08 -4.70
C TYR A 96 8.47 -3.32 -3.39
N ILE A 97 8.45 -2.00 -3.51
CA ILE A 97 8.46 -1.04 -2.41
C ILE A 97 7.26 -0.12 -2.60
N VAL A 98 6.48 0.08 -1.54
CA VAL A 98 5.38 1.02 -1.51
C VAL A 98 5.67 2.08 -0.47
N GLU A 99 5.61 3.33 -0.88
CA GLU A 99 5.83 4.48 -0.01
C GLU A 99 4.60 5.39 -0.04
N ASP A 100 4.10 5.76 1.13
CA ASP A 100 3.08 6.79 1.24
C ASP A 100 3.77 8.16 1.19
N LEU A 101 3.45 8.95 0.16
CA LEU A 101 4.01 10.27 -0.01
C LEU A 101 3.14 11.30 0.71
N ASN A 102 3.69 11.93 1.74
CA ASN A 102 3.02 13.03 2.44
C ASN A 102 3.21 14.34 1.64
N LEU A 103 2.64 14.38 0.47
CA LEU A 103 2.59 15.60 -0.33
C LEU A 103 1.53 16.52 0.31
N GLY A 104 1.90 17.75 0.64
CA GLY A 104 0.97 18.72 1.18
C GLY A 104 -0.29 18.81 0.31
N LYS A 105 -1.44 19.05 0.92
CA LYS A 105 -2.76 19.02 0.25
C LYS A 105 -2.87 19.86 -1.03
N ASN A 106 -1.93 20.78 -1.26
CA ASN A 106 -1.91 21.69 -2.41
C ASN A 106 -0.97 21.23 -3.54
N GLU A 107 -0.20 20.16 -3.36
CA GLU A 107 0.79 19.71 -4.35
C GLU A 107 0.36 18.49 -5.14
N VAL A 108 -0.77 17.89 -4.76
CA VAL A 108 -1.29 16.72 -5.43
C VAL A 108 -2.30 17.17 -6.48
N SER A 109 -1.91 17.10 -7.74
CA SER A 109 -2.91 17.09 -8.81
C SER A 109 -3.83 15.90 -8.59
N ASN A 110 -5.12 16.16 -8.39
CA ASN A 110 -6.11 15.11 -8.15
C ASN A 110 -6.31 14.18 -9.36
N TYR A 111 -5.58 14.42 -10.46
CA TYR A 111 -5.95 13.96 -11.79
C TYR A 111 -4.80 13.34 -12.60
N HIS A 112 -3.62 13.09 -11.99
CA HIS A 112 -2.50 12.49 -12.72
C HIS A 112 -1.78 11.44 -11.89
N TYR A 113 -1.53 10.29 -12.49
CA TYR A 113 -0.51 9.37 -12.03
C TYR A 113 0.64 9.36 -13.03
N THR A 114 1.85 9.19 -12.53
CA THR A 114 3.04 9.06 -13.37
C THR A 114 3.46 7.60 -13.39
N LEU A 115 3.61 7.06 -14.59
CA LEU A 115 4.11 5.72 -14.83
C LEU A 115 5.50 5.82 -15.43
N ASN A 116 6.52 5.36 -14.70
CA ASN A 116 7.85 5.18 -15.20
C ASN A 116 8.09 3.72 -15.53
N TRP A 117 8.14 3.41 -16.80
CA TRP A 117 8.43 2.07 -17.27
C TRP A 117 9.90 1.97 -17.62
N ASN A 118 10.67 1.24 -16.82
CA ASN A 118 12.12 1.05 -16.94
C ASN A 118 12.88 2.36 -17.25
N PRO A 119 13.46 3.02 -16.23
CA PRO A 119 14.15 4.31 -16.41
C PRO A 119 15.32 4.27 -17.41
N ASP A 120 15.83 3.08 -17.72
CA ASP A 120 16.87 2.88 -18.74
C ASP A 120 16.30 2.73 -20.16
N MET A 121 15.00 2.56 -20.31
CA MET A 121 14.36 2.63 -21.65
C MET A 121 14.08 4.08 -22.02
N TRP A 122 14.61 4.47 -23.15
CA TRP A 122 14.67 5.83 -23.70
C TRP A 122 13.32 6.43 -24.15
N ILE A 123 12.20 5.88 -23.73
CA ILE A 123 10.88 6.37 -24.10
C ILE A 123 10.12 6.76 -22.82
N PRO A 124 10.06 8.05 -22.47
CA PRO A 124 9.12 8.50 -21.46
C PRO A 124 7.70 8.30 -22.00
N ALA A 125 6.98 7.34 -21.47
CA ALA A 125 5.57 7.20 -21.75
C ALA A 125 4.79 8.18 -20.86
N ASP A 126 4.62 9.40 -21.33
CA ASP A 126 3.61 10.31 -20.79
C ASP A 126 2.26 9.87 -21.35
N ILE A 127 1.48 9.21 -20.50
CA ILE A 127 0.07 8.95 -20.84
C ILE A 127 -0.67 10.27 -20.60
N LYS A 128 -0.81 11.06 -21.64
CA LYS A 128 -1.72 12.19 -21.63
C LYS A 128 -3.13 11.69 -21.79
N THR A 129 -3.96 11.96 -20.82
CA THR A 129 -5.42 11.81 -20.97
C THR A 129 -5.85 12.68 -22.15
N ILE A 130 -6.44 12.07 -23.16
CA ILE A 130 -7.05 12.79 -24.29
C ILE A 130 -8.39 13.30 -23.74
N GLU A 131 -8.55 14.63 -23.70
CA GLU A 131 -9.83 15.30 -23.42
C GLU A 131 -10.90 14.95 -24.47
#